data_2699f0c0bc55dbd719b8623ff91b1fa4
#
_entry.id   2699f0c0bc55dbd719b8623ff91b1fa4
#
_cell.length_a   1.000
_cell.length_b   1.000
_cell.length_c   1.000
_cell.angle_alpha   90.00
_cell.angle_beta   90.00
_cell.angle_gamma   90.00
#
_symmetry.space_group_name_H-M   'P 1'
#
loop_
_entity.id
_entity.type
_entity.pdbx_description
1 polymer ?
#
loop_
_entity_poly.entity_id
_entity_poly.type
_entity_poly.pdbx_seq_one_letter_code
_entity_poly.pdbx_strand_id
1 'polypeptide(L)'
;MRAFLLTLLAATLTAVTATAQEWAQVTTPTAGPTQSIGFYTAGCLQGAQALPLDGPGYEAIRVSRNRYWGQPVTIDFITTLSEKVRAAGQAPLYIGDIGQPRGGPAPSGHASHQIGLDADIWFERQPGPRLAPAQRENPRLRSLVRADDGGIDDSVFTQQHATLLRLAAEMPHLDRIFVNKWIKQRLCQTVTGNRAWLRKLVVWIGHDEHFHVRLYCPPGNPQCQPQAGYYADDGCGEPLDLWFTRPPVTMPPPDAPRQPYRPKLPAACAAVLTAP
;
A
#
# COMPACT_ATOMS: atom_id res chain seq x y z
N MET A 1 13.15 -25.82 -63.83
CA MET A 1 13.46 -25.08 -62.61
C MET A 1 12.13 -24.68 -61.94
N ARG A 2 11.75 -25.35 -60.88
CA ARG A 2 10.53 -25.00 -60.08
C ARG A 2 10.97 -24.28 -58.82
N ALA A 3 10.63 -22.99 -58.70
CA ALA A 3 10.86 -22.20 -57.49
C ALA A 3 9.80 -22.55 -56.44
N PHE A 4 10.27 -23.04 -55.28
CA PHE A 4 9.43 -23.18 -54.08
C PHE A 4 9.42 -21.86 -53.34
N LEU A 5 8.27 -21.20 -53.29
CA LEU A 5 8.06 -20.07 -52.34
C LEU A 5 7.77 -20.66 -50.95
N LEU A 6 8.71 -20.43 -50.00
CA LEU A 6 8.47 -20.62 -48.59
C LEU A 6 7.72 -19.38 -48.04
N THR A 7 6.45 -19.55 -47.74
CA THR A 7 5.68 -18.54 -46.96
C THR A 7 6.01 -18.69 -45.47
N LEU A 8 6.77 -17.75 -44.91
CA LEU A 8 6.93 -17.63 -43.46
C LEU A 8 5.62 -17.08 -42.86
N LEU A 9 4.89 -17.93 -42.14
CA LEU A 9 3.82 -17.47 -41.25
C LEU A 9 4.46 -16.86 -40.02
N ALA A 10 4.44 -15.53 -39.92
CA ALA A 10 4.78 -14.81 -38.69
C ALA A 10 3.60 -14.95 -37.72
N ALA A 11 3.73 -15.81 -36.72
CA ALA A 11 2.79 -15.88 -35.60
C ALA A 11 2.97 -14.64 -34.74
N THR A 12 2.05 -13.68 -34.83
CA THR A 12 1.95 -12.56 -33.93
C THR A 12 1.45 -13.08 -32.56
N LEU A 13 2.36 -13.27 -31.61
CA LEU A 13 2.00 -13.47 -30.22
C LEU A 13 1.35 -12.16 -29.71
N THR A 14 0.04 -12.13 -29.65
CA THR A 14 -0.70 -11.12 -28.89
C THR A 14 -0.45 -11.41 -27.40
N ALA A 15 0.31 -10.57 -26.75
CA ALA A 15 0.47 -10.62 -25.29
C ALA A 15 -0.90 -10.34 -24.65
N VAL A 16 -1.58 -11.38 -24.23
CA VAL A 16 -2.79 -11.24 -23.42
C VAL A 16 -2.35 -10.76 -22.04
N THR A 17 -2.69 -9.52 -21.71
CA THR A 17 -2.43 -8.99 -20.36
C THR A 17 -3.38 -9.67 -19.38
N ALA A 18 -2.84 -10.42 -18.44
CA ALA A 18 -3.61 -11.06 -17.38
C ALA A 18 -4.44 -10.04 -16.61
N THR A 19 -5.68 -10.38 -16.32
CA THR A 19 -6.63 -9.52 -15.60
C THR A 19 -6.36 -9.52 -14.09
N ALA A 20 -6.80 -8.49 -13.39
CA ALA A 20 -6.73 -8.43 -11.92
C ALA A 20 -7.43 -9.64 -11.26
N GLN A 21 -8.46 -10.18 -11.90
CA GLN A 21 -9.18 -11.35 -11.41
C GLN A 21 -8.33 -12.63 -11.47
N GLU A 22 -7.53 -12.81 -12.52
CA GLU A 22 -6.62 -13.96 -12.64
C GLU A 22 -5.54 -13.92 -11.55
N TRP A 23 -5.00 -12.74 -11.24
CA TRP A 23 -4.06 -12.55 -10.13
C TRP A 23 -4.70 -12.88 -8.77
N ALA A 24 -5.95 -12.51 -8.55
CA ALA A 24 -6.66 -12.76 -7.30
C ALA A 24 -7.08 -14.24 -7.11
N GLN A 25 -7.13 -15.03 -8.17
CA GLN A 25 -7.41 -16.46 -8.11
C GLN A 25 -6.22 -17.27 -7.61
N VAL A 26 -5.00 -16.72 -7.67
CA VAL A 26 -3.81 -17.41 -7.18
C VAL A 26 -3.71 -17.23 -5.66
N THR A 27 -3.76 -18.32 -4.93
CA THR A 27 -3.87 -18.32 -3.46
C THR A 27 -2.55 -18.57 -2.74
N THR A 28 -1.49 -18.93 -3.46
CA THR A 28 -0.17 -19.27 -2.91
C THR A 28 0.96 -18.48 -3.57
N PRO A 29 2.03 -18.15 -2.85
CA PRO A 29 3.22 -17.54 -3.45
C PRO A 29 3.95 -18.52 -4.35
N THR A 30 4.84 -18.01 -5.20
CA THR A 30 5.81 -18.86 -5.90
C THR A 30 6.90 -19.34 -4.94
N ALA A 31 7.56 -20.41 -5.29
CA ALA A 31 8.78 -20.84 -4.60
C ALA A 31 9.98 -19.90 -4.90
N GLY A 32 11.02 -20.00 -4.08
CA GLY A 32 12.30 -19.33 -4.29
C GLY A 32 12.46 -17.99 -3.56
N PRO A 33 13.57 -17.28 -3.82
CA PRO A 33 13.87 -16.01 -3.18
C PRO A 33 12.83 -14.94 -3.50
N THR A 34 12.56 -14.06 -2.53
CA THR A 34 11.60 -12.98 -2.73
C THR A 34 12.16 -11.91 -3.68
N GLN A 35 11.41 -11.56 -4.72
CA GLN A 35 11.77 -10.54 -5.70
C GLN A 35 10.57 -9.65 -6.01
N SER A 36 10.72 -8.35 -5.81
CA SER A 36 9.82 -7.33 -6.35
C SER A 36 10.18 -7.07 -7.81
N ILE A 37 9.21 -7.14 -8.71
CA ILE A 37 9.41 -7.00 -10.15
C ILE A 37 8.51 -5.88 -10.67
N GLY A 38 9.10 -4.86 -11.29
CA GLY A 38 8.40 -3.70 -11.81
C GLY A 38 8.16 -2.60 -10.78
N PHE A 39 7.12 -1.82 -11.01
CA PHE A 39 6.75 -0.66 -10.20
C PHE A 39 5.57 -0.99 -9.27
N TYR A 40 5.39 -0.23 -8.21
CA TYR A 40 4.37 -0.40 -7.16
C TYR A 40 2.94 -0.55 -7.70
N THR A 41 2.65 0.09 -8.84
CA THR A 41 1.35 0.04 -9.53
C THR A 41 1.38 -0.75 -10.84
N ALA A 42 2.51 -1.31 -11.22
CA ALA A 42 2.69 -2.07 -12.46
C ALA A 42 3.79 -3.12 -12.27
N GLY A 43 3.51 -4.15 -11.49
CA GLY A 43 4.51 -5.16 -11.14
C GLY A 43 3.91 -6.43 -10.58
N CYS A 44 4.77 -7.28 -10.03
CA CYS A 44 4.42 -8.54 -9.38
C CYS A 44 5.45 -8.91 -8.30
N LEU A 45 5.16 -9.94 -7.52
CA LEU A 45 5.96 -10.39 -6.40
C LEU A 45 6.22 -11.89 -6.51
N GLN A 46 7.48 -12.26 -6.63
CA GLN A 46 7.94 -13.66 -6.54
C GLN A 46 8.30 -13.99 -5.09
N GLY A 47 8.06 -15.21 -4.62
CA GLY A 47 8.52 -15.70 -3.33
C GLY A 47 8.03 -14.87 -2.13
N ALA A 48 6.79 -14.41 -2.15
CA ALA A 48 6.22 -13.57 -1.10
C ALA A 48 6.24 -14.27 0.27
N GLN A 49 6.43 -13.47 1.32
CA GLN A 49 6.27 -13.90 2.71
C GLN A 49 4.92 -13.45 3.26
N ALA A 50 4.23 -14.34 3.98
CA ALA A 50 3.00 -13.99 4.67
C ALA A 50 3.29 -13.21 5.95
N LEU A 51 2.54 -12.14 6.22
CA LEU A 51 2.43 -11.59 7.56
C LEU A 51 1.64 -12.57 8.42
N PRO A 52 2.14 -13.02 9.59
CA PRO A 52 1.31 -13.71 10.56
C PRO A 52 0.05 -12.90 10.86
N LEU A 53 -1.12 -13.56 10.90
CA LEU A 53 -2.39 -12.83 11.06
C LEU A 53 -2.50 -12.12 12.41
N ASP A 54 -1.69 -12.55 13.35
CA ASP A 54 -1.59 -11.99 14.70
C ASP A 54 -0.12 -11.87 15.12
N GLY A 55 0.20 -10.75 15.75
CA GLY A 55 1.52 -10.52 16.31
C GLY A 55 1.51 -9.61 17.55
N PRO A 56 2.66 -9.42 18.20
CA PRO A 56 2.78 -8.46 19.29
C PRO A 56 2.46 -7.05 18.82
N GLY A 57 1.31 -6.51 19.25
CA GLY A 57 0.89 -5.14 18.94
C GLY A 57 0.21 -4.94 17.58
N TYR A 58 -0.19 -6.00 16.90
CA TYR A 58 -1.04 -5.88 15.70
C TYR A 58 -1.96 -7.10 15.51
N GLU A 59 -2.93 -6.92 14.66
CA GLU A 59 -3.77 -7.97 14.06
C GLU A 59 -4.11 -7.61 12.61
N ALA A 60 -4.10 -8.61 11.72
CA ALA A 60 -4.51 -8.45 10.34
C ALA A 60 -6.04 -8.40 10.25
N ILE A 61 -6.57 -7.51 9.40
CA ILE A 61 -8.00 -7.38 9.11
C ILE A 61 -8.29 -7.69 7.64
N ARG A 62 -9.55 -7.97 7.30
CA ARG A 62 -10.00 -8.32 5.95
C ARG A 62 -9.23 -9.51 5.37
N VAL A 63 -8.99 -10.51 6.23
CA VAL A 63 -8.12 -11.68 5.96
C VAL A 63 -8.61 -12.49 4.76
N SER A 64 -9.94 -12.54 4.54
CA SER A 64 -10.53 -13.26 3.39
C SER A 64 -10.06 -12.76 2.02
N ARG A 65 -9.50 -11.53 1.95
CA ARG A 65 -8.93 -10.98 0.71
C ARG A 65 -7.62 -11.66 0.30
N ASN A 66 -6.99 -12.43 1.19
CA ASN A 66 -5.67 -13.05 0.98
C ASN A 66 -4.60 -12.03 0.52
N ARG A 67 -4.55 -10.83 1.16
CA ARG A 67 -3.64 -9.73 0.79
C ARG A 67 -2.66 -9.36 1.90
N TYR A 68 -2.22 -10.34 2.67
CA TYR A 68 -1.24 -10.20 3.74
C TYR A 68 0.16 -10.71 3.34
N TRP A 69 0.50 -10.65 2.05
CA TRP A 69 1.75 -11.12 1.48
C TRP A 69 2.64 -9.95 1.08
N GLY A 70 3.92 -10.02 1.41
CA GLY A 70 4.87 -8.94 1.12
C GLY A 70 6.30 -9.41 0.99
N GLN A 71 7.18 -8.43 0.78
CA GLN A 71 8.62 -8.59 0.93
C GLN A 71 8.96 -8.82 2.41
N PRO A 72 10.02 -9.60 2.74
CA PRO A 72 10.50 -9.73 4.12
C PRO A 72 10.66 -8.38 4.81
N VAL A 73 11.25 -7.39 4.15
CA VAL A 73 11.44 -6.03 4.69
C VAL A 73 10.11 -5.34 5.05
N THR A 74 9.03 -5.66 4.35
CA THR A 74 7.70 -5.12 4.66
C THR A 74 7.11 -5.79 5.89
N ILE A 75 7.28 -7.10 6.01
CA ILE A 75 6.85 -7.87 7.18
C ILE A 75 7.62 -7.40 8.43
N ASP A 76 8.95 -7.24 8.32
CA ASP A 76 9.80 -6.73 9.38
C ASP A 76 9.44 -5.28 9.78
N PHE A 77 9.11 -4.44 8.81
CA PHE A 77 8.63 -3.08 9.06
C PHE A 77 7.37 -3.09 9.92
N ILE A 78 6.36 -3.88 9.55
CA ILE A 78 5.07 -3.97 10.25
C ILE A 78 5.27 -4.48 11.67
N THR A 79 6.00 -5.58 11.84
CA THR A 79 6.22 -6.19 13.16
C THR A 79 7.00 -5.26 14.08
N THR A 80 8.08 -4.66 13.59
CA THR A 80 8.89 -3.70 14.37
C THR A 80 8.13 -2.43 14.72
N LEU A 81 7.35 -1.87 13.78
CA LEU A 81 6.50 -0.71 14.06
C LEU A 81 5.47 -1.03 15.14
N SER A 82 4.84 -2.21 15.06
CA SER A 82 3.84 -2.65 16.03
C SER A 82 4.42 -2.79 17.44
N GLU A 83 5.63 -3.30 17.58
CA GLU A 83 6.35 -3.37 18.85
C GLU A 83 6.66 -1.98 19.42
N LYS A 84 7.09 -1.03 18.57
CA LYS A 84 7.33 0.36 18.97
C LYS A 84 6.04 1.04 19.44
N VAL A 85 4.94 0.83 18.72
CA VAL A 85 3.61 1.36 19.06
C VAL A 85 3.14 0.80 20.41
N ARG A 86 3.31 -0.50 20.63
CA ARG A 86 3.01 -1.15 21.89
C ARG A 86 3.89 -0.63 23.04
N ALA A 87 5.20 -0.46 22.79
CA ALA A 87 6.13 0.10 23.78
C ALA A 87 5.80 1.55 24.14
N ALA A 88 5.19 2.31 23.21
CA ALA A 88 4.65 3.64 23.47
C ALA A 88 3.29 3.64 24.19
N GLY A 89 2.81 2.48 24.67
CA GLY A 89 1.54 2.35 25.40
C GLY A 89 0.29 2.54 24.54
N GLN A 90 0.41 2.41 23.23
CA GLN A 90 -0.71 2.57 22.32
C GLN A 90 -1.41 1.24 22.02
N ALA A 91 -2.66 1.31 21.59
CA ALA A 91 -3.47 0.14 21.19
C ALA A 91 -2.86 -0.57 19.97
N PRO A 92 -3.11 -1.90 19.80
CA PRO A 92 -2.63 -2.67 18.67
C PRO A 92 -3.03 -2.06 17.32
N LEU A 93 -2.19 -2.25 16.29
CA LEU A 93 -2.45 -1.80 14.92
C LEU A 93 -3.39 -2.77 14.21
N TYR A 94 -4.25 -2.24 13.35
CA TYR A 94 -4.98 -3.01 12.35
C TYR A 94 -4.23 -2.93 11.01
N ILE A 95 -3.75 -4.08 10.54
CA ILE A 95 -3.01 -4.19 9.27
C ILE A 95 -3.97 -4.67 8.18
N GLY A 96 -4.11 -3.88 7.15
CA GLY A 96 -4.94 -4.18 5.98
C GLY A 96 -4.16 -4.82 4.84
N ASP A 97 -4.44 -4.37 3.61
CA ASP A 97 -3.82 -4.92 2.41
C ASP A 97 -2.30 -4.63 2.37
N ILE A 98 -1.49 -5.66 2.12
CA ILE A 98 -0.05 -5.58 1.81
C ILE A 98 0.14 -5.91 0.33
N GLY A 99 -0.22 -7.10 -0.09
CA GLY A 99 -0.20 -7.59 -1.44
C GLY A 99 -0.81 -8.98 -1.55
N GLN A 100 -1.15 -9.39 -2.77
CA GLN A 100 -1.57 -10.76 -3.09
C GLN A 100 -0.37 -11.72 -3.03
N PRO A 101 -0.56 -13.05 -2.97
CA PRO A 101 0.53 -14.03 -2.87
C PRO A 101 1.61 -13.90 -3.95
N ARG A 102 1.22 -13.46 -5.14
CA ARG A 102 2.13 -13.19 -6.27
C ARG A 102 2.15 -11.71 -6.68
N GLY A 103 1.63 -10.82 -5.83
CA GLY A 103 1.47 -9.41 -6.18
C GLY A 103 0.49 -9.22 -7.34
N GLY A 104 0.87 -8.35 -8.28
CA GLY A 104 0.04 -8.05 -9.44
C GLY A 104 -1.18 -7.18 -9.13
N PRO A 105 -1.94 -6.76 -10.15
CA PRO A 105 -3.12 -5.92 -9.98
C PRO A 105 -4.21 -6.65 -9.20
N ALA A 106 -4.84 -5.95 -8.25
CA ALA A 106 -5.94 -6.46 -7.46
C ALA A 106 -7.30 -6.05 -8.06
N PRO A 107 -8.37 -6.87 -7.91
CA PRO A 107 -9.68 -6.58 -8.49
C PRO A 107 -10.41 -5.42 -7.79
N SER A 108 -9.97 -5.03 -6.61
CA SER A 108 -10.56 -3.95 -5.81
C SER A 108 -9.50 -3.29 -4.92
N GLY A 109 -9.78 -2.07 -4.47
CA GLY A 109 -8.90 -1.29 -3.63
C GLY A 109 -7.94 -0.43 -4.43
N HIS A 110 -6.69 -0.39 -4.01
CA HIS A 110 -5.65 0.48 -4.56
C HIS A 110 -5.07 -0.06 -5.88
N ALA A 111 -4.56 0.84 -6.72
CA ALA A 111 -3.79 0.46 -7.91
C ALA A 111 -2.40 -0.10 -7.56
N SER A 112 -1.87 0.26 -6.39
CA SER A 112 -0.58 -0.23 -5.86
C SER A 112 -0.70 -1.58 -5.15
N HIS A 113 0.20 -1.92 -4.25
CA HIS A 113 0.30 -3.22 -3.55
C HIS A 113 0.69 -4.39 -4.47
N GLN A 114 1.33 -4.11 -5.61
CA GLN A 114 1.60 -5.14 -6.61
C GLN A 114 2.96 -5.83 -6.44
N ILE A 115 3.90 -5.21 -5.72
CA ILE A 115 5.28 -5.72 -5.58
C ILE A 115 5.68 -6.05 -4.13
N GLY A 116 4.72 -6.04 -3.20
CA GLY A 116 4.92 -6.42 -1.80
C GLY A 116 5.70 -5.41 -0.95
N LEU A 117 5.79 -4.15 -1.37
CA LEU A 117 6.51 -3.06 -0.68
C LEU A 117 5.56 -1.95 -0.18
N ASP A 118 4.27 -2.19 -0.21
CA ASP A 118 3.21 -1.31 0.30
C ASP A 118 2.46 -2.00 1.44
N ALA A 119 1.93 -1.23 2.39
CA ALA A 119 0.99 -1.74 3.39
C ALA A 119 0.04 -0.65 3.86
N ASP A 120 -1.23 -1.00 4.06
CA ASP A 120 -2.25 -0.15 4.67
C ASP A 120 -2.32 -0.40 6.17
N ILE A 121 -2.19 0.66 6.96
CA ILE A 121 -2.26 0.62 8.42
C ILE A 121 -3.35 1.58 8.88
N TRP A 122 -4.35 1.06 9.60
CA TRP A 122 -5.54 1.80 9.95
C TRP A 122 -5.31 2.72 11.16
N PHE A 123 -5.94 3.89 11.12
CA PHE A 123 -5.90 4.84 12.23
C PHE A 123 -6.76 4.39 13.41
N GLU A 124 -7.90 3.74 13.11
CA GLU A 124 -8.74 3.16 14.17
C GLU A 124 -8.01 2.02 14.85
N ARG A 125 -7.98 2.08 16.16
CA ARG A 125 -7.32 1.10 17.03
C ARG A 125 -8.11 1.00 18.31
N GLN A 126 -8.40 -0.21 18.74
CA GLN A 126 -9.16 -0.41 19.96
C GLN A 126 -8.30 -1.15 21.00
N PRO A 127 -8.16 -0.61 22.24
CA PRO A 127 -7.61 -1.38 23.33
C PRO A 127 -8.58 -2.48 23.70
N GLY A 128 -8.08 -3.68 24.01
CA GLY A 128 -8.92 -4.79 24.43
C GLY A 128 -8.52 -6.12 23.81
N PRO A 129 -9.39 -7.12 23.89
CA PRO A 129 -9.15 -8.40 23.27
C PRO A 129 -9.12 -8.29 21.74
N ARG A 130 -8.44 -9.23 21.08
CA ARG A 130 -8.40 -9.31 19.62
C ARG A 130 -9.80 -9.43 19.03
N LEU A 131 -9.96 -8.86 17.85
CA LEU A 131 -11.21 -8.97 17.10
C LEU A 131 -11.53 -10.44 16.77
N ALA A 132 -12.78 -10.83 16.94
CA ALA A 132 -13.25 -12.11 16.43
C ALA A 132 -13.16 -12.16 14.89
N PRO A 133 -13.04 -13.34 14.24
CA PRO A 133 -12.87 -13.44 12.78
C PRO A 133 -13.87 -12.61 11.97
N ALA A 134 -15.17 -12.65 12.31
CA ALA A 134 -16.18 -11.86 11.62
C ALA A 134 -15.99 -10.34 11.78
N GLN A 135 -15.49 -9.89 12.92
CA GLN A 135 -15.18 -8.48 13.14
C GLN A 135 -13.95 -8.03 12.37
N ARG A 136 -12.99 -8.93 12.14
CA ARG A 136 -11.81 -8.64 11.30
C ARG A 136 -12.17 -8.43 9.84
N GLU A 137 -13.20 -9.13 9.33
CA GLU A 137 -13.67 -8.94 7.96
C GLU A 137 -14.38 -7.60 7.77
N ASN A 138 -15.12 -7.15 8.76
CA ASN A 138 -15.89 -5.91 8.74
C ASN A 138 -15.58 -5.05 9.97
N PRO A 139 -14.32 -4.61 10.15
CA PRO A 139 -13.97 -3.80 11.30
C PRO A 139 -14.68 -2.44 11.22
N ARG A 140 -15.06 -1.89 12.38
CA ARG A 140 -15.53 -0.52 12.46
C ARG A 140 -14.32 0.40 12.32
N LEU A 141 -14.29 1.14 11.25
CA LEU A 141 -13.21 2.07 10.92
C LEU A 141 -13.79 3.49 10.88
N ARG A 142 -12.98 4.47 11.32
CA ARG A 142 -13.37 5.87 11.36
C ARG A 142 -12.37 6.71 10.59
N SER A 143 -12.90 7.66 9.82
CA SER A 143 -12.08 8.71 9.21
C SER A 143 -11.57 9.69 10.27
N LEU A 144 -10.36 10.18 10.09
CA LEU A 144 -9.82 11.32 10.86
C LEU A 144 -10.28 12.67 10.28
N VAL A 145 -11.00 12.65 9.16
CA VAL A 145 -11.50 13.83 8.44
C VAL A 145 -13.01 13.87 8.56
N ARG A 146 -13.57 15.06 8.72
CA ARG A 146 -15.01 15.25 8.76
C ARG A 146 -15.68 14.82 7.46
N ALA A 147 -16.91 14.33 7.54
CA ALA A 147 -17.66 13.83 6.38
C ALA A 147 -17.90 14.87 5.28
N ASP A 148 -17.87 16.17 5.62
CA ASP A 148 -18.00 17.30 4.67
C ASP A 148 -16.67 17.69 3.99
N ASP A 149 -15.58 16.90 4.17
CA ASP A 149 -14.21 17.24 3.77
C ASP A 149 -13.76 18.64 4.25
N GLY A 150 -14.34 19.10 5.34
CA GLY A 150 -14.11 20.44 5.89
C GLY A 150 -12.96 20.53 6.90
N GLY A 151 -12.12 19.52 7.04
CA GLY A 151 -10.98 19.51 7.95
C GLY A 151 -10.89 18.24 8.80
N ILE A 152 -9.98 18.26 9.76
CA ILE A 152 -9.83 17.19 10.75
C ILE A 152 -11.08 17.11 11.63
N ASP A 153 -11.49 15.88 11.97
CA ASP A 153 -12.44 15.61 13.03
C ASP A 153 -11.70 15.59 14.39
N ASP A 154 -11.77 16.67 15.13
CA ASP A 154 -11.10 16.82 16.43
C ASP A 154 -11.66 15.89 17.51
N SER A 155 -12.83 15.28 17.27
CA SER A 155 -13.37 14.26 18.17
C SER A 155 -12.71 12.90 17.99
N VAL A 156 -12.05 12.67 16.83
CA VAL A 156 -11.40 11.42 16.46
C VAL A 156 -9.87 11.54 16.46
N PHE A 157 -9.34 12.62 15.84
CA PHE A 157 -7.90 12.83 15.76
C PHE A 157 -7.32 13.16 17.16
N THR A 158 -6.28 12.41 17.53
CA THR A 158 -5.59 12.60 18.81
C THR A 158 -4.06 12.67 18.60
N GLN A 159 -3.32 13.09 19.63
CA GLN A 159 -1.86 13.06 19.63
C GLN A 159 -1.29 11.65 19.37
N GLN A 160 -2.04 10.59 19.68
CA GLN A 160 -1.61 9.22 19.39
C GLN A 160 -1.48 8.96 17.88
N HIS A 161 -2.34 9.57 17.04
CA HIS A 161 -2.24 9.47 15.58
C HIS A 161 -0.99 10.17 15.06
N ALA A 162 -0.67 11.35 15.58
CA ALA A 162 0.57 12.04 15.24
C ALA A 162 1.81 11.23 15.67
N THR A 163 1.79 10.64 16.85
CA THR A 163 2.86 9.77 17.36
C THR A 163 3.02 8.53 16.50
N LEU A 164 1.92 7.88 16.09
CA LEU A 164 1.95 6.71 15.21
C LEU A 164 2.61 7.04 13.86
N LEU A 165 2.18 8.13 13.22
CA LEU A 165 2.73 8.57 11.93
C LEU A 165 4.23 8.91 12.05
N ARG A 166 4.64 9.54 13.17
CA ARG A 166 6.05 9.82 13.43
C ARG A 166 6.85 8.54 13.61
N LEU A 167 6.39 7.59 14.44
CA LEU A 167 7.05 6.29 14.63
C LEU A 167 7.22 5.57 13.30
N ALA A 168 6.18 5.54 12.46
CA ALA A 168 6.25 4.95 11.13
C ALA A 168 7.24 5.69 10.22
N ALA A 169 7.21 7.04 10.21
CA ALA A 169 8.08 7.84 9.37
C ALA A 169 9.58 7.74 9.74
N GLU A 170 9.88 7.48 11.00
CA GLU A 170 11.25 7.31 11.50
C GLU A 170 11.79 5.86 11.32
N MET A 171 10.96 4.93 10.80
CA MET A 171 11.41 3.57 10.54
C MET A 171 12.41 3.51 9.38
N PRO A 172 13.41 2.57 9.45
CA PRO A 172 14.29 2.29 8.33
C PRO A 172 13.51 1.75 7.12
N HIS A 173 14.10 1.85 5.94
CA HIS A 173 13.56 1.37 4.67
C HIS A 173 12.25 2.02 4.21
N LEU A 174 11.65 2.90 5.01
CA LEU A 174 10.47 3.65 4.60
C LEU A 174 10.83 4.73 3.58
N ASP A 175 10.23 4.66 2.40
CA ASP A 175 10.30 5.72 1.39
C ASP A 175 9.31 6.85 1.75
N ARG A 176 8.02 6.54 1.84
CA ARG A 176 6.96 7.52 2.11
C ARG A 176 5.75 6.93 2.81
N ILE A 177 4.91 7.81 3.32
CA ILE A 177 3.59 7.51 3.86
C ILE A 177 2.58 8.36 3.11
N PHE A 178 1.57 7.75 2.49
CA PHE A 178 0.46 8.51 1.93
C PHE A 178 -0.59 8.78 3.00
N VAL A 179 -0.99 10.05 3.08
CA VAL A 179 -1.98 10.55 4.05
C VAL A 179 -2.91 11.56 3.39
N ASN A 180 -4.09 11.78 3.98
CA ASN A 180 -5.01 12.83 3.56
C ASN A 180 -4.42 14.24 3.74
N LYS A 181 -4.79 15.19 2.87
CA LYS A 181 -4.35 16.60 2.93
C LYS A 181 -4.59 17.25 4.28
N TRP A 182 -5.72 16.97 4.92
CA TRP A 182 -6.07 17.54 6.22
C TRP A 182 -5.22 16.99 7.37
N ILE A 183 -4.86 15.71 7.30
CA ILE A 183 -3.92 15.10 8.26
C ILE A 183 -2.56 15.77 8.13
N LYS A 184 -2.05 15.92 6.89
CA LYS A 184 -0.78 16.60 6.65
C LYS A 184 -0.81 18.04 7.16
N GLN A 185 -1.87 18.80 6.86
CA GLN A 185 -2.05 20.17 7.30
C GLN A 185 -2.04 20.29 8.83
N ARG A 186 -2.81 19.44 9.53
CA ARG A 186 -2.84 19.42 11.00
C ARG A 186 -1.45 19.19 11.58
N LEU A 187 -0.68 18.25 11.03
CA LEU A 187 0.69 17.97 11.50
C LEU A 187 1.63 19.14 11.19
N CYS A 188 1.50 19.78 10.03
CA CYS A 188 2.27 20.98 9.70
C CYS A 188 2.04 22.13 10.67
N GLN A 189 0.81 22.27 11.17
CA GLN A 189 0.42 23.33 12.12
C GLN A 189 0.81 23.04 13.56
N THR A 190 0.82 21.75 13.95
CA THR A 190 0.94 21.38 15.38
C THR A 190 2.29 20.79 15.77
N VAL A 191 3.04 20.23 14.81
CA VAL A 191 4.35 19.64 15.10
C VAL A 191 5.39 20.73 15.25
N THR A 192 6.03 20.76 16.42
CA THR A 192 7.15 21.63 16.76
C THR A 192 8.45 20.84 16.89
N GLY A 193 9.59 21.52 16.93
CA GLY A 193 10.91 20.89 17.07
C GLY A 193 11.36 20.16 15.81
N ASN A 194 11.76 18.89 15.92
CA ASN A 194 12.22 18.11 14.78
C ASN A 194 11.07 17.75 13.83
N ARG A 195 11.02 18.39 12.67
CA ARG A 195 10.00 18.24 11.63
C ARG A 195 10.46 17.39 10.44
N ALA A 196 11.70 16.92 10.42
CA ALA A 196 12.30 16.22 9.27
C ALA A 196 11.47 14.99 8.81
N TRP A 197 10.80 14.31 9.72
CA TRP A 197 9.94 13.16 9.42
C TRP A 197 8.68 13.51 8.61
N LEU A 198 8.20 14.76 8.70
CA LEU A 198 7.05 15.25 7.92
C LEU A 198 7.30 15.16 6.41
N ARG A 199 8.56 15.26 5.98
CA ARG A 199 8.94 15.11 4.59
C ARG A 199 8.44 13.81 3.98
N LYS A 200 8.42 12.73 4.76
CA LYS A 200 7.97 11.41 4.29
C LYS A 200 6.45 11.29 4.17
N LEU A 201 5.68 12.22 4.72
CA LEU A 201 4.22 12.23 4.63
C LEU A 201 3.79 12.92 3.35
N VAL A 202 3.41 12.14 2.35
CA VAL A 202 3.00 12.62 1.02
C VAL A 202 1.49 12.63 0.94
N VAL A 203 0.93 13.76 0.53
CA VAL A 203 -0.53 13.89 0.40
C VAL A 203 -1.03 13.06 -0.77
N TRP A 204 -2.10 12.29 -0.53
CA TRP A 204 -2.80 11.55 -1.55
C TRP A 204 -4.30 11.49 -1.26
N ILE A 205 -5.12 11.30 -2.31
CA ILE A 205 -6.58 11.22 -2.21
C ILE A 205 -6.98 10.04 -1.33
N GLY A 206 -8.06 10.19 -0.55
CA GLY A 206 -8.42 9.24 0.49
C GLY A 206 -7.41 9.29 1.63
N HIS A 207 -7.00 8.14 2.17
CA HIS A 207 -6.01 8.00 3.23
C HIS A 207 -6.35 8.82 4.50
N ASP A 208 -7.61 8.86 4.81
CA ASP A 208 -8.19 9.52 5.98
C ASP A 208 -8.63 8.52 7.07
N GLU A 209 -8.94 7.27 6.71
CA GLU A 209 -9.22 6.16 7.63
C GLU A 209 -7.97 5.32 7.95
N HIS A 210 -7.00 5.30 7.03
CA HIS A 210 -5.73 4.60 7.13
C HIS A 210 -4.61 5.43 6.51
N PHE A 211 -3.39 5.12 6.84
CA PHE A 211 -2.23 5.59 6.10
C PHE A 211 -1.60 4.41 5.35
N HIS A 212 -1.04 4.73 4.18
CA HIS A 212 -0.40 3.74 3.32
C HIS A 212 1.10 3.96 3.37
N VAL A 213 1.84 2.98 3.84
CA VAL A 213 3.30 2.99 3.83
C VAL A 213 3.83 2.40 2.54
N ARG A 214 4.92 2.99 2.03
CA ARG A 214 5.69 2.50 0.88
C ARG A 214 7.14 2.39 1.25
N LEU A 215 7.76 1.25 1.00
CA LEU A 215 9.15 0.99 1.29
C LEU A 215 10.01 1.14 0.02
N TYR A 216 11.29 1.44 0.20
CA TYR A 216 12.25 1.42 -0.90
C TYR A 216 12.42 0.03 -1.49
N CYS A 217 12.82 -0.03 -2.77
CA CYS A 217 13.29 -1.26 -3.38
C CYS A 217 14.44 -1.85 -2.55
N PRO A 218 14.33 -3.08 -2.06
CA PRO A 218 15.39 -3.66 -1.24
C PRO A 218 16.62 -4.04 -2.08
N PRO A 219 17.82 -4.06 -1.50
CA PRO A 219 19.01 -4.60 -2.16
C PRO A 219 18.76 -6.01 -2.70
N GLY A 220 19.38 -6.35 -3.82
CA GLY A 220 19.21 -7.68 -4.43
C GLY A 220 17.92 -7.87 -5.25
N ASN A 221 17.15 -6.80 -5.48
CA ASN A 221 15.96 -6.80 -6.32
C ASN A 221 16.17 -5.95 -7.59
N PRO A 222 16.95 -6.42 -8.57
CA PRO A 222 17.38 -5.61 -9.71
C PRO A 222 16.25 -5.21 -10.66
N GLN A 223 15.09 -5.88 -10.61
CA GLN A 223 13.92 -5.57 -11.41
C GLN A 223 12.94 -4.64 -10.70
N CYS A 224 13.16 -4.32 -9.42
CA CYS A 224 12.34 -3.37 -8.68
C CYS A 224 12.61 -1.94 -9.18
N GLN A 225 11.56 -1.22 -9.54
CA GLN A 225 11.64 0.15 -10.02
C GLN A 225 11.33 1.12 -8.88
N PRO A 226 12.31 1.92 -8.42
CA PRO A 226 12.08 2.88 -7.34
C PRO A 226 11.17 4.02 -7.81
N GLN A 227 10.39 4.55 -6.89
CA GLN A 227 9.60 5.74 -7.15
C GLN A 227 10.50 6.99 -7.03
N ALA A 228 10.27 7.98 -7.92
CA ALA A 228 10.96 9.27 -7.85
C ALA A 228 10.74 9.97 -6.50
N GLY A 229 11.70 10.81 -6.13
CA GLY A 229 11.64 11.62 -4.91
C GLY A 229 10.39 12.52 -4.85
N TYR A 230 10.15 13.07 -3.68
CA TYR A 230 9.01 13.96 -3.39
C TYR A 230 9.51 15.31 -2.84
N TYR A 231 9.09 15.75 -1.67
CA TYR A 231 9.42 17.07 -1.14
C TYR A 231 10.92 17.27 -0.89
N ALA A 232 11.42 18.47 -1.16
CA ALA A 232 12.78 18.87 -0.81
C ALA A 232 12.93 19.17 0.70
N ASP A 233 11.84 19.67 1.32
CA ASP A 233 11.71 20.05 2.73
C ASP A 233 10.67 19.18 3.47
N ASP A 234 10.00 19.71 4.49
CA ASP A 234 8.94 19.01 5.24
C ASP A 234 7.60 18.89 4.45
N GLY A 235 7.50 19.52 3.29
CA GLY A 235 6.33 19.47 2.42
C GLY A 235 5.11 20.20 2.99
N CYS A 236 5.29 21.16 3.88
CA CYS A 236 4.21 21.92 4.56
C CYS A 236 3.88 23.25 3.88
N GLY A 237 4.67 23.70 2.91
CA GLY A 237 4.43 24.94 2.15
C GLY A 237 3.66 24.70 0.86
N GLU A 238 4.12 25.29 -0.24
CA GLU A 238 3.51 25.22 -1.55
C GLU A 238 3.02 23.83 -1.98
N PRO A 239 3.80 22.74 -1.78
CA PRO A 239 3.34 21.40 -2.17
C PRO A 239 2.04 20.98 -1.48
N LEU A 240 1.81 21.40 -0.23
CA LEU A 240 0.58 21.15 0.50
C LEU A 240 -0.54 22.10 0.05
N ASP A 241 -0.24 23.39 -0.14
CA ASP A 241 -1.21 24.44 -0.51
C ASP A 241 -1.88 24.11 -1.86
N LEU A 242 -1.13 23.53 -2.80
CA LEU A 242 -1.65 23.06 -4.07
C LEU A 242 -2.79 22.02 -3.94
N TRP A 243 -2.86 21.26 -2.84
CA TRP A 243 -3.94 20.30 -2.59
C TRP A 243 -5.27 20.97 -2.19
N PHE A 244 -5.22 22.21 -1.75
CA PHE A 244 -6.40 23.00 -1.38
C PHE A 244 -6.87 23.92 -2.49
N THR A 245 -5.98 24.30 -3.42
CA THR A 245 -6.27 25.20 -4.54
C THR A 245 -6.61 24.46 -5.83
N ARG A 246 -6.25 23.19 -5.98
CA ARG A 246 -6.63 22.36 -7.14
C ARG A 246 -8.13 22.06 -7.13
N PRO A 247 -8.75 21.95 -8.33
CA PRO A 247 -10.10 21.44 -8.42
C PRO A 247 -10.22 20.09 -7.66
N PRO A 248 -11.32 19.85 -6.93
CA PRO A 248 -11.53 18.59 -6.24
C PRO A 248 -11.43 17.43 -7.23
N VAL A 249 -10.60 16.44 -6.92
CA VAL A 249 -10.65 15.17 -7.64
C VAL A 249 -11.88 14.44 -7.13
N THR A 250 -12.94 14.42 -7.92
CA THR A 250 -14.15 13.66 -7.60
C THR A 250 -13.83 12.17 -7.73
N MET A 251 -13.84 11.47 -6.61
CA MET A 251 -13.87 10.01 -6.65
C MET A 251 -15.21 9.56 -7.24
N PRO A 252 -15.22 8.61 -8.18
CA PRO A 252 -16.50 8.07 -8.65
C PRO A 252 -17.25 7.46 -7.45
N PRO A 253 -18.60 7.50 -7.47
CA PRO A 253 -19.40 6.85 -6.43
C PRO A 253 -18.95 5.41 -6.16
N PRO A 254 -19.11 4.88 -4.94
CA PRO A 254 -18.66 3.53 -4.59
C PRO A 254 -19.24 2.43 -5.48
N ASP A 255 -20.44 2.62 -5.98
CA ASP A 255 -21.22 1.76 -6.84
C ASP A 255 -21.04 2.04 -8.35
N ALA A 256 -20.29 3.08 -8.73
CA ALA A 256 -20.02 3.35 -10.13
C ALA A 256 -19.18 2.22 -10.76
N PRO A 257 -19.53 1.79 -12.00
CA PRO A 257 -18.73 0.82 -12.73
C PRO A 257 -17.30 1.32 -12.90
N ARG A 258 -16.36 0.74 -12.17
CA ARG A 258 -14.93 1.06 -12.31
C ARG A 258 -14.35 0.23 -13.44
N GLN A 259 -13.71 0.88 -14.40
CA GLN A 259 -12.87 0.13 -15.32
C GLN A 259 -11.73 -0.52 -14.51
N PRO A 260 -11.52 -1.84 -14.64
CA PRO A 260 -10.43 -2.49 -13.94
C PRO A 260 -9.10 -1.85 -14.33
N TYR A 261 -8.28 -1.52 -13.34
CA TYR A 261 -6.94 -1.05 -13.58
C TYR A 261 -6.14 -2.13 -14.31
N ARG A 262 -5.64 -1.82 -15.51
CA ARG A 262 -4.90 -2.75 -16.38
C ARG A 262 -3.52 -2.18 -16.68
N PRO A 263 -2.56 -2.26 -15.76
CA PRO A 263 -1.21 -1.78 -16.00
C PRO A 263 -0.50 -2.68 -17.03
N LYS A 264 0.42 -2.10 -17.78
CA LYS A 264 1.38 -2.88 -18.57
C LYS A 264 2.41 -3.46 -17.62
N LEU A 265 2.27 -4.74 -17.32
CA LEU A 265 3.21 -5.45 -16.44
C LEU A 265 4.52 -5.78 -17.14
N PRO A 266 5.66 -5.87 -16.40
CA PRO A 266 6.89 -6.47 -16.90
C PRO A 266 6.66 -7.89 -17.44
N ALA A 267 7.37 -8.28 -18.50
CA ALA A 267 7.23 -9.60 -19.12
C ALA A 267 7.50 -10.75 -18.11
N ALA A 268 8.39 -10.57 -17.16
CA ALA A 268 8.70 -11.54 -16.12
C ALA A 268 7.48 -11.88 -15.24
N CYS A 269 6.50 -10.98 -15.11
CA CYS A 269 5.31 -11.22 -14.30
C CYS A 269 4.40 -12.32 -14.88
N ALA A 270 4.46 -12.61 -16.16
CA ALA A 270 3.74 -13.73 -16.75
C ALA A 270 4.22 -15.07 -16.15
N ALA A 271 5.52 -15.26 -16.02
CA ALA A 271 6.09 -16.45 -15.39
C ALA A 271 5.75 -16.53 -13.89
N VAL A 272 5.72 -15.39 -13.18
CA VAL A 272 5.31 -15.34 -11.77
C VAL A 272 3.85 -15.77 -11.62
N LEU A 273 2.95 -15.28 -12.48
CA LEU A 273 1.53 -15.63 -12.40
C LEU A 273 1.28 -17.13 -12.62
N THR A 274 1.97 -17.73 -13.60
CA THR A 274 1.73 -19.11 -14.03
C THR A 274 2.64 -20.16 -13.38
N ALA A 275 3.55 -19.75 -12.49
CA ALA A 275 4.40 -20.68 -11.75
C ALA A 275 3.56 -21.74 -11.00
N PRO A 276 4.07 -22.97 -10.79
CA PRO A 276 3.35 -24.00 -10.05
C PRO A 276 3.11 -23.62 -8.59
#